data_0a0f6d725372a66a163963470e3501bd
#
_entry.id   0a0f6d725372a66a163963470e3501bd
#
_cell.length_a   1.000
_cell.length_b   1.000
_cell.length_c   1.000
_cell.angle_alpha   90.00
_cell.angle_beta   90.00
_cell.angle_gamma   90.00
#
_symmetry.space_group_name_H-M   'P 1'
#
loop_
_entity.id
_entity.type
_entity.pdbx_description
1 polymer ?
#
loop_
_entity_poly.entity_id
_entity_poly.type
_entity_poly.pdbx_seq_one_letter_code
_entity_poly.pdbx_strand_id
1 'polypeptide(L)'
;MANNPERVLKLNDLFQISGWQQKLKWEPFSEGVDIYRLYENGPDGPTAAQLRFHPGGRVPLHEHTGYEHIFMLAGEQVDEVSKAETGALIINPPGTSHSILSENGCIVLAIYEKPVKFLEPAKNRHEPHG
;
A
#
# COMPACT_ATOMS: atom_id res chain seq x y z
N MET A 1 -11.58 9.05 1.07
CA MET A 1 -11.98 9.28 2.41
C MET A 1 -11.82 8.05 3.25
N ALA A 2 -11.26 8.22 4.38
CA ALA A 2 -11.01 7.07 5.24
C ALA A 2 -12.28 6.65 5.97
N ASN A 3 -12.38 5.35 6.26
CA ASN A 3 -13.42 4.80 7.08
C ASN A 3 -12.91 4.71 8.50
N ASN A 4 -13.24 5.63 9.34
CA ASN A 4 -12.75 5.57 10.71
C ASN A 4 -13.79 4.88 11.57
N PRO A 5 -13.64 3.59 11.84
CA PRO A 5 -14.63 2.87 12.61
C PRO A 5 -14.70 3.37 14.04
N GLU A 6 -15.91 3.48 14.56
CA GLU A 6 -16.11 3.91 15.94
C GLU A 6 -16.22 2.72 16.87
N ARG A 7 -16.18 1.53 16.36
CA ARG A 7 -16.26 0.28 17.12
C ARG A 7 -15.23 -0.67 16.60
N VAL A 8 -15.06 -1.77 17.30
CA VAL A 8 -14.16 -2.83 16.84
C VAL A 8 -14.58 -3.28 15.44
N LEU A 9 -13.62 -3.29 14.54
CA LEU A 9 -13.81 -3.79 13.19
C LEU A 9 -13.13 -5.15 13.09
N LYS A 10 -13.87 -6.15 12.65
CA LYS A 10 -13.32 -7.49 12.42
C LYS A 10 -13.47 -7.85 10.96
N LEU A 11 -12.35 -8.20 10.33
CA LEU A 11 -12.36 -8.64 8.94
C LEU A 11 -12.08 -10.14 8.96
N ASN A 12 -13.15 -10.92 8.86
CA ASN A 12 -13.04 -12.37 9.01
C ASN A 12 -12.67 -13.09 7.72
N ASP A 13 -12.65 -12.37 6.62
CA ASP A 13 -12.40 -12.94 5.30
C ASP A 13 -11.19 -12.31 4.61
N LEU A 14 -10.20 -11.90 5.39
CA LEU A 14 -9.08 -11.13 4.87
C LEU A 14 -8.35 -11.86 3.74
N PHE A 15 -8.25 -13.18 3.83
CA PHE A 15 -7.55 -13.96 2.79
C PHE A 15 -8.45 -14.35 1.62
N GLN A 16 -9.74 -14.05 1.69
CA GLN A 16 -10.65 -14.39 0.60
C GLN A 16 -10.86 -13.19 -0.28
N ILE A 17 -9.77 -12.80 -0.94
CA ILE A 17 -9.70 -11.55 -1.66
C ILE A 17 -10.77 -11.44 -2.75
N SER A 18 -11.03 -12.51 -3.48
CA SER A 18 -12.04 -12.47 -4.54
C SER A 18 -13.43 -12.14 -3.99
N GLY A 19 -13.65 -12.39 -2.71
CA GLY A 19 -14.94 -12.09 -2.10
C GLY A 19 -15.13 -10.63 -1.75
N TRP A 20 -14.05 -9.88 -1.48
CA TRP A 20 -14.23 -8.50 -1.04
C TRP A 20 -13.60 -7.45 -1.95
N GLN A 21 -12.58 -7.80 -2.76
CA GLN A 21 -11.84 -6.75 -3.44
C GLN A 21 -12.68 -5.93 -4.40
N GLN A 22 -13.70 -6.53 -5.02
CA GLN A 22 -14.51 -5.79 -5.95
C GLN A 22 -15.61 -4.97 -5.29
N LYS A 23 -15.78 -5.14 -3.99
CA LYS A 23 -16.81 -4.42 -3.26
C LYS A 23 -16.31 -3.12 -2.66
N LEU A 24 -14.98 -2.92 -2.66
CA LEU A 24 -14.42 -1.74 -2.05
C LEU A 24 -14.41 -0.57 -3.03
N LYS A 25 -14.52 0.62 -2.48
CA LYS A 25 -14.42 1.83 -3.28
C LYS A 25 -12.98 2.25 -3.29
N TRP A 26 -12.24 1.68 -4.20
CA TRP A 26 -10.82 1.97 -4.34
C TRP A 26 -10.60 3.40 -4.82
N GLU A 27 -9.53 4.01 -4.34
CA GLU A 27 -9.09 5.33 -4.77
C GLU A 27 -7.71 5.21 -5.40
N PRO A 28 -7.35 6.08 -6.33
CA PRO A 28 -6.01 6.01 -6.90
C PRO A 28 -4.96 6.38 -5.85
N PHE A 29 -3.81 5.71 -5.89
CA PHE A 29 -2.73 5.99 -4.97
C PHE A 29 -1.45 6.34 -5.73
N SER A 30 -1.03 5.48 -6.65
CA SER A 30 0.11 5.74 -7.52
C SER A 30 -0.11 4.98 -8.81
N GLU A 31 0.87 4.99 -9.70
CA GLU A 31 0.71 4.37 -11.02
C GLU A 31 0.35 2.90 -10.89
N GLY A 32 -0.84 2.53 -11.31
CA GLY A 32 -1.30 1.15 -11.25
C GLY A 32 -1.59 0.64 -9.84
N VAL A 33 -1.73 1.53 -8.86
CA VAL A 33 -1.97 1.13 -7.47
C VAL A 33 -3.16 1.88 -6.92
N ASP A 34 -4.08 1.14 -6.35
CA ASP A 34 -5.28 1.69 -5.70
C ASP A 34 -5.18 1.49 -4.19
N ILE A 35 -5.85 2.34 -3.44
CA ILE A 35 -5.85 2.27 -1.99
C ILE A 35 -7.27 2.31 -1.45
N TYR A 36 -7.52 1.55 -0.39
CA TYR A 36 -8.74 1.62 0.38
C TYR A 36 -8.36 1.74 1.86
N ARG A 37 -8.60 2.90 2.46
CA ARG A 37 -8.19 3.14 3.84
C ARG A 37 -9.22 2.59 4.81
N LEU A 38 -8.76 1.72 5.70
CA LEU A 38 -9.60 1.19 6.76
C LEU A 38 -9.78 2.22 7.86
N TYR A 39 -8.72 2.95 8.17
CA TYR A 39 -8.79 4.13 9.02
C TYR A 39 -7.59 5.02 8.71
N GLU A 40 -7.73 6.28 9.03
CA GLU A 40 -6.66 7.25 8.87
C GLU A 40 -6.84 8.29 9.96
N ASN A 41 -5.85 8.41 10.84
CA ASN A 41 -5.97 9.29 12.00
C ASN A 41 -5.21 10.58 11.73
N GLY A 42 -5.82 11.44 10.93
CA GLY A 42 -5.24 12.70 10.53
C GLY A 42 -4.25 12.54 9.39
N PRO A 43 -3.82 13.65 8.78
CA PRO A 43 -2.93 13.59 7.61
C PRO A 43 -1.54 13.06 7.94
N ASP A 44 -1.11 13.15 9.19
CA ASP A 44 0.22 12.68 9.59
C ASP A 44 0.13 11.53 10.58
N GLY A 45 -1.03 10.97 10.75
CA GLY A 45 -1.25 9.97 11.79
C GLY A 45 -1.25 8.55 11.27
N PRO A 46 -1.44 7.60 12.19
CA PRO A 46 -1.43 6.19 11.81
C PRO A 46 -2.58 5.85 10.87
N THR A 47 -2.30 4.93 9.97
CA THR A 47 -3.23 4.52 8.92
C THR A 47 -3.15 3.02 8.74
N ALA A 48 -4.29 2.40 8.45
CA ALA A 48 -4.32 1.03 7.95
C ALA A 48 -5.10 1.05 6.64
N ALA A 49 -4.56 0.42 5.62
CA ALA A 49 -5.16 0.45 4.29
C ALA A 49 -4.87 -0.83 3.53
N GLN A 50 -5.79 -1.16 2.63
CA GLN A 50 -5.53 -2.18 1.62
C GLN A 50 -4.96 -1.47 0.40
N LEU A 51 -3.95 -2.06 -0.21
CA LEU A 51 -3.42 -1.57 -1.48
C LEU A 51 -3.59 -2.66 -2.53
N ARG A 52 -4.05 -2.28 -3.70
CA ARG A 52 -4.20 -3.19 -4.81
C ARG A 52 -3.28 -2.74 -5.93
N PHE A 53 -2.28 -3.55 -6.24
CA PHE A 53 -1.39 -3.31 -7.36
C PHE A 53 -1.94 -4.07 -8.56
N HIS A 54 -2.25 -3.37 -9.62
CA HIS A 54 -2.53 -4.01 -10.90
C HIS A 54 -1.21 -4.49 -11.50
N PRO A 55 -1.22 -5.42 -12.44
CA PRO A 55 0.04 -5.85 -13.06
C PRO A 55 0.83 -4.64 -13.58
N GLY A 56 2.08 -4.54 -13.16
CA GLY A 56 2.93 -3.41 -13.49
C GLY A 56 2.79 -2.22 -12.55
N GLY A 57 1.94 -2.34 -11.54
CA GLY A 57 1.77 -1.25 -10.58
C GLY A 57 3.04 -0.96 -9.80
N ARG A 58 3.25 0.30 -9.49
CA ARG A 58 4.49 0.72 -8.86
C ARG A 58 4.30 1.89 -7.91
N VAL A 59 5.15 1.91 -6.88
CA VAL A 59 5.21 3.04 -5.95
C VAL A 59 6.61 3.65 -6.10
N PRO A 60 6.70 4.95 -6.42
CA PRO A 60 8.01 5.59 -6.63
C PRO A 60 8.85 5.58 -5.36
N LEU A 61 10.11 5.89 -5.51
CA LEU A 61 11.04 5.93 -4.40
C LEU A 61 10.50 6.79 -3.28
N HIS A 62 10.44 6.25 -2.08
CA HIS A 62 9.89 6.92 -0.92
C HIS A 62 10.67 6.50 0.33
N GLU A 63 10.56 7.33 1.35
CA GLU A 63 11.20 7.09 2.64
C GLU A 63 10.13 6.85 3.67
N HIS A 64 10.36 5.87 4.55
CA HIS A 64 9.46 5.60 5.67
C HIS A 64 9.79 6.56 6.79
N THR A 65 8.81 7.35 7.23
CA THR A 65 9.00 8.34 8.28
C THR A 65 8.60 7.81 9.65
N GLY A 66 7.96 6.65 9.67
CA GLY A 66 7.64 5.89 10.88
C GLY A 66 7.72 4.42 10.51
N TYR A 67 7.39 3.54 11.43
CA TYR A 67 7.34 2.12 11.11
C TYR A 67 6.18 1.84 10.15
N GLU A 68 6.43 0.96 9.19
CA GLU A 68 5.39 0.49 8.29
C GLU A 68 5.44 -1.02 8.25
N HIS A 69 4.27 -1.64 8.34
CA HIS A 69 4.12 -3.09 8.21
C HIS A 69 3.33 -3.37 6.94
N ILE A 70 3.86 -4.24 6.10
CA ILE A 70 3.18 -4.67 4.87
C ILE A 70 2.96 -6.17 4.96
N PHE A 71 1.72 -6.59 4.91
CA PHE A 71 1.38 -7.99 4.91
C PHE A 71 0.90 -8.37 3.52
N MET A 72 1.61 -9.30 2.85
CA MET A 72 1.29 -9.72 1.50
C MET A 72 0.14 -10.70 1.52
N LEU A 73 -1.03 -10.27 1.09
CA LEU A 73 -2.22 -11.14 1.08
C LEU A 73 -2.31 -11.97 -0.19
N ALA A 74 -1.83 -11.46 -1.31
CA ALA A 74 -1.86 -12.18 -2.58
C ALA A 74 -0.83 -11.56 -3.51
N GLY A 75 -0.21 -12.38 -4.37
CA GLY A 75 0.70 -11.89 -5.38
C GLY A 75 2.11 -11.69 -4.87
N GLU A 76 2.83 -10.78 -5.51
CA GLU A 76 4.22 -10.51 -5.14
C GLU A 76 4.59 -9.08 -5.43
N GLN A 77 5.61 -8.59 -4.77
CA GLN A 77 6.21 -7.32 -5.11
C GLN A 77 7.72 -7.39 -4.94
N VAL A 78 8.43 -6.54 -5.65
CA VAL A 78 9.88 -6.46 -5.56
C VAL A 78 10.29 -5.04 -5.25
N ASP A 79 11.39 -4.90 -4.52
CA ASP A 79 12.06 -3.62 -4.38
C ASP A 79 13.51 -3.81 -4.87
N GLU A 80 14.39 -2.87 -4.52
CA GLU A 80 15.76 -2.90 -5.03
C GLU A 80 16.57 -4.10 -4.56
N VAL A 81 16.18 -4.73 -3.47
CA VAL A 81 17.00 -5.77 -2.86
C VAL A 81 16.32 -7.12 -2.73
N SER A 82 15.01 -7.18 -2.78
CA SER A 82 14.34 -8.45 -2.48
C SER A 82 12.95 -8.53 -3.08
N LYS A 83 12.37 -9.71 -2.98
CA LYS A 83 11.03 -10.01 -3.43
C LYS A 83 10.23 -10.49 -2.25
N ALA A 84 8.98 -10.08 -2.17
CA ALA A 84 8.04 -10.55 -1.16
C ALA A 84 6.85 -11.20 -1.85
N GLU A 85 6.41 -12.33 -1.31
CA GLU A 85 5.31 -13.12 -1.88
C GLU A 85 4.22 -13.30 -0.84
N THR A 86 3.10 -13.86 -1.26
CA THR A 86 1.95 -14.12 -0.40
C THR A 86 2.39 -14.74 0.93
N GLY A 87 1.91 -14.18 2.01
CA GLY A 87 2.24 -14.63 3.36
C GLY A 87 3.41 -13.91 3.99
N ALA A 88 4.14 -13.08 3.23
CA ALA A 88 5.28 -12.35 3.78
C ALA A 88 4.79 -11.17 4.63
N LEU A 89 5.53 -10.90 5.68
CA LEU A 89 5.36 -9.69 6.47
C LEU A 89 6.64 -8.88 6.33
N ILE A 90 6.51 -7.65 5.85
CA ILE A 90 7.64 -6.75 5.68
C ILE A 90 7.54 -5.67 6.74
N ILE A 91 8.62 -5.40 7.45
CA ILE A 91 8.66 -4.33 8.44
C ILE A 91 9.70 -3.32 7.98
N ASN A 92 9.26 -2.12 7.71
CA ASN A 92 10.10 -1.03 7.23
C ASN A 92 10.32 -0.04 8.36
N PRO A 93 11.54 0.03 8.94
CA PRO A 93 11.81 1.00 10.01
C PRO A 93 11.90 2.42 9.47
N PRO A 94 11.74 3.41 10.35
CA PRO A 94 11.93 4.81 9.93
C PRO A 94 13.33 5.02 9.35
N GLY A 95 13.42 5.84 8.32
CA GLY A 95 14.68 6.16 7.66
C GLY A 95 15.03 5.24 6.51
N THR A 96 14.33 4.13 6.35
CA THR A 96 14.56 3.26 5.20
C THR A 96 13.79 3.77 3.99
N SER A 97 14.29 3.46 2.81
CA SER A 97 13.66 3.92 1.57
C SER A 97 13.71 2.84 0.51
N HIS A 98 12.76 2.85 -0.39
CA HIS A 98 12.74 1.94 -1.54
C HIS A 98 11.68 2.38 -2.55
N SER A 99 11.72 1.78 -3.71
CA SER A 99 10.62 1.80 -4.67
C SER A 99 10.07 0.39 -4.79
N ILE A 100 8.84 0.25 -5.24
CA ILE A 100 8.17 -1.04 -5.30
C ILE A 100 7.57 -1.23 -6.69
N LEU A 101 7.67 -2.45 -7.19
CA LEU A 101 7.03 -2.86 -8.43
C LEU A 101 6.36 -4.21 -8.21
N SER A 102 5.15 -4.38 -8.72
CA SER A 102 4.51 -5.69 -8.76
C SER A 102 4.22 -6.01 -10.22
N GLU A 103 5.01 -6.89 -10.80
CA GLU A 103 4.84 -7.20 -12.22
C GLU A 103 3.52 -7.88 -12.51
N ASN A 104 3.09 -8.75 -11.64
CA ASN A 104 1.88 -9.53 -11.86
C ASN A 104 0.70 -9.08 -11.02
N GLY A 105 0.90 -8.07 -10.20
CA GLY A 105 -0.13 -7.56 -9.32
C GLY A 105 -0.08 -8.18 -7.93
N CYS A 106 -0.62 -7.49 -6.96
CA CYS A 106 -0.69 -8.00 -5.59
C CYS A 106 -1.73 -7.22 -4.79
N ILE A 107 -2.09 -7.81 -3.66
CA ILE A 107 -2.95 -7.17 -2.68
C ILE A 107 -2.20 -7.22 -1.35
N VAL A 108 -2.10 -6.08 -0.70
CA VAL A 108 -1.39 -6.01 0.58
C VAL A 108 -2.20 -5.25 1.60
N LEU A 109 -1.97 -5.56 2.87
CA LEU A 109 -2.45 -4.76 3.98
C LEU A 109 -1.27 -3.95 4.48
N ALA A 110 -1.41 -2.63 4.46
CA ALA A 110 -0.37 -1.72 4.92
C ALA A 110 -0.83 -1.05 6.19
N ILE A 111 0.02 -1.07 7.22
CA ILE A 111 -0.25 -0.38 8.47
C ILE A 111 0.98 0.46 8.77
N TYR A 112 0.79 1.77 8.89
CA TYR A 112 1.94 2.64 9.11
C TYR A 112 1.63 3.73 10.11
N GLU A 113 2.69 4.11 10.83
CA GLU A 113 2.59 5.14 11.87
C GLU A 113 2.44 6.52 11.28
N LYS A 114 3.13 6.77 10.17
CA LYS A 114 3.15 8.06 9.49
C LYS A 114 3.22 7.84 7.99
N PRO A 115 2.68 8.76 7.20
CA PRO A 115 2.75 8.64 5.74
C PRO A 115 4.18 8.62 5.25
N VAL A 116 4.43 7.92 4.15
CA VAL A 116 5.75 7.91 3.53
C VAL A 116 6.02 9.28 2.91
N LYS A 117 7.30 9.57 2.73
CA LYS A 117 7.74 10.77 2.07
C LYS A 117 8.27 10.38 0.70
N PHE A 118 7.63 10.85 -0.36
CA PHE A 118 8.10 10.54 -1.71
C PHE A 118 9.37 11.34 -1.99
N LEU A 119 10.40 10.63 -2.45
CA LEU A 119 11.70 11.20 -2.77
C LEU A 119 11.83 11.55 -4.23
N GLU A 120 10.96 10.98 -5.06
CA GLU A 120 10.86 11.39 -6.44
C GLU A 120 9.46 11.86 -6.67
N PRO A 121 9.24 12.77 -7.61
CA PRO A 121 7.90 13.18 -7.95
C PRO A 121 7.13 11.99 -8.43
N ALA A 122 5.91 11.91 -8.03
CA ALA A 122 5.04 10.95 -8.57
C ALA A 122 5.03 11.18 -10.05
N LYS A 123 5.29 10.13 -10.79
CA LYS A 123 5.34 10.29 -12.12
C LYS A 123 4.09 10.61 -12.55
N ASN A 124 3.85 11.49 -13.10
CA ASN A 124 2.76 11.78 -13.46
C ASN A 124 2.59 11.35 -14.44
N ARG A 125 2.22 10.82 -14.40
CA ARG A 125 1.73 10.28 -15.19
C ARG A 125 1.55 11.07 -16.27
N HIS A 126 1.60 12.01 -16.45
CA HIS A 126 1.46 12.68 -17.49
C HIS A 126 2.37 13.66 -17.52
N GLU A 127 3.16 13.63 -17.53
CA GLU A 127 3.93 14.38 -17.54
C GLU A 127 4.73 14.45 -18.17
N PRO A 128 4.76 15.03 -18.63
CA PRO A 128 5.46 15.06 -19.28
C PRO A 128 6.49 15.44 -18.94
N HIS A 129 6.67 15.45 -18.91
CA HIS A 129 7.16 15.63 -18.49
C HIS A 129 7.41 15.81 -18.36
N GLY A 130 7.35 15.72 -18.35
CA GLY A 130 7.34 15.68 -18.12
C GLY A 130 7.17 15.66 -17.87
#